data_a2b49130452f26b2d4736dd1b08611e8
#
_entry.id   a2b49130452f26b2d4736dd1b08611e8
#
_cell.length_a   1.000
_cell.length_b   1.000
_cell.length_c   1.000
_cell.angle_alpha   90.00
_cell.angle_beta   90.00
_cell.angle_gamma   90.00
#
_symmetry.space_group_name_H-M   'P 1'
#
loop_
_entity.id
_entity.type
_entity.pdbx_description
1 polymer ?
#
loop_
_entity_poly.entity_id
_entity_poly.type
_entity_poly.pdbx_seq_one_letter_code
_entity_poly.pdbx_strand_id
1 'polypeptide(L)'
;RNIEKFMKNPKCRVFIGNIQSAGTAITLTVAHNVLFVEQDWVPGNNTQAAARCHRIGQTRPVTVRNVMLENSIDQHIGQILSRKTTELAVLMEGVKEKKKLSRLKKETINELL
;
A
#
# COMPACT_ATOMS: atom_id res chain seq x y z
N ARG A 1 3.34 8.23 21.86
CA ARG A 1 2.92 9.51 22.45
C ARG A 1 2.23 10.41 21.42
N ASN A 2 2.88 10.75 20.32
CA ASN A 2 2.28 11.53 19.24
C ASN A 2 1.15 10.78 18.52
N ILE A 3 1.30 9.48 18.36
CA ILE A 3 0.30 8.61 17.75
C ILE A 3 -0.97 8.61 18.59
N GLU A 4 -0.84 8.45 19.90
CA GLU A 4 -1.97 8.46 20.83
C GLU A 4 -2.69 9.81 20.84
N LYS A 5 -1.95 10.91 20.83
CA LYS A 5 -2.51 12.25 20.73
C LYS A 5 -3.30 12.43 19.44
N PHE A 6 -2.77 11.98 18.31
CA PHE A 6 -3.46 12.04 17.03
C PHE A 6 -4.72 11.18 17.00
N MET A 7 -4.68 9.99 17.58
CA MET A 7 -5.82 9.07 17.59
C MET A 7 -6.95 9.53 18.52
N LYS A 8 -6.64 10.15 19.65
CA LYS A 8 -7.61 10.47 20.69
C LYS A 8 -8.06 11.93 20.74
N ASN A 9 -7.23 12.86 20.27
CA ASN A 9 -7.53 14.29 20.36
C ASN A 9 -8.12 14.80 19.03
N PRO A 10 -9.43 15.17 19.00
CA PRO A 10 -10.05 15.66 17.77
C PRO A 10 -9.52 16.99 17.25
N LYS A 11 -8.80 17.74 18.09
CA LYS A 11 -8.12 18.96 17.68
C LYS A 11 -6.82 18.70 16.92
N CYS A 12 -6.24 17.50 17.07
CA CYS A 12 -5.03 17.08 16.36
C CYS A 12 -5.44 16.52 15.00
N ARG A 13 -5.34 17.30 13.96
CA ARG A 13 -5.91 16.98 12.63
C ARG A 13 -4.87 16.47 11.62
N VAL A 14 -3.60 16.60 11.94
CA VAL A 14 -2.51 16.22 11.03
C VAL A 14 -1.47 15.40 11.79
N PHE A 15 -1.07 14.29 11.17
CA PHE A 15 0.05 13.48 11.61
C PHE A 15 1.12 13.49 10.54
N ILE A 16 2.33 13.87 10.91
CA ILE A 16 3.50 13.88 10.01
C ILE A 16 4.44 12.76 10.45
N GLY A 17 4.74 11.86 9.56
CA GLY A 17 5.63 10.73 9.82
C GLY A 17 6.55 10.44 8.65
N ASN A 18 7.66 9.78 8.96
CA ASN A 18 8.59 9.26 7.95
C ASN A 18 8.09 7.90 7.48
N ILE A 19 8.18 7.61 6.19
CA ILE A 19 7.80 6.31 5.60
C ILE A 19 8.54 5.15 6.27
N GLN A 20 9.83 5.29 6.53
CA GLN A 20 10.65 4.27 7.16
C GLN A 20 10.30 4.05 8.64
N SER A 21 10.00 5.11 9.36
CA SER A 21 9.57 5.03 10.77
C SER A 21 8.18 4.41 10.89
N ALA A 22 7.34 4.58 9.89
CA ALA A 22 6.02 3.95 9.81
C ALA A 22 6.10 2.43 9.57
N GLY A 23 7.30 1.87 9.38
CA GLY A 23 7.53 0.42 9.30
C GLY A 23 7.25 -0.32 10.60
N THR A 24 7.20 0.36 11.75
CA THR A 24 6.71 -0.21 13.00
C THR A 24 5.18 -0.26 13.00
N ALA A 25 4.62 -1.21 13.74
CA ALA A 25 3.19 -1.50 13.74
C ALA A 25 2.34 -0.39 14.39
N ILE A 26 2.29 0.80 13.79
CA ILE A 26 1.44 1.89 14.24
C ILE A 26 0.07 1.85 13.55
N THR A 27 -0.95 2.30 14.25
CA THR A 27 -2.33 2.34 13.74
C THR A 27 -2.82 3.78 13.70
N LEU A 28 -3.28 4.23 12.53
CA LEU A 28 -3.74 5.60 12.29
C LEU A 28 -5.13 5.61 11.65
N THR A 29 -6.04 4.76 12.15
CA THR A 29 -7.37 4.54 11.57
C THR A 29 -8.34 5.71 11.73
N VAL A 30 -8.03 6.73 12.52
CA VAL A 30 -8.80 7.98 12.54
C VAL A 30 -8.58 8.82 11.28
N ALA A 31 -7.49 8.57 10.55
CA ALA A 31 -7.19 9.24 9.29
C ALA A 31 -7.69 8.40 8.11
N HIS A 32 -8.28 9.06 7.14
CA HIS A 32 -8.68 8.43 5.87
C HIS A 32 -8.10 9.16 4.65
N ASN A 33 -7.29 10.17 4.86
CA ASN A 33 -6.53 10.86 3.82
C ASN A 33 -5.04 10.70 4.11
N VAL A 34 -4.30 10.20 3.13
CA VAL A 34 -2.86 10.04 3.19
C VAL A 34 -2.24 10.89 2.09
N LEU A 35 -1.26 11.69 2.45
CA LEU A 35 -0.53 12.54 1.52
C LEU A 35 0.95 12.16 1.56
N PHE A 36 1.48 11.65 0.46
CA PHE A 36 2.90 11.43 0.30
C PHE A 36 3.54 12.68 -0.31
N VAL A 37 4.34 13.36 0.48
CA VAL A 37 5.17 14.48 0.02
C VAL A 37 6.41 13.97 -0.69
N GLU A 38 6.94 12.85 -0.20
CA GLU A 38 8.02 12.09 -0.82
C GLU A 38 7.61 10.62 -0.92
N GLN A 39 8.13 9.92 -1.92
CA GLN A 39 7.89 8.49 -2.10
C GLN A 39 9.18 7.71 -1.89
N ASP A 40 9.06 6.51 -1.33
CA ASP A 40 10.16 5.55 -1.26
C ASP A 40 10.32 4.87 -2.63
N TRP A 41 11.55 4.53 -3.00
CA TRP A 41 11.87 3.81 -4.23
C TRP A 41 11.31 2.38 -4.27
N VAL A 42 11.01 1.82 -3.12
CA VAL A 42 10.39 0.49 -2.98
C VAL A 42 8.88 0.66 -2.84
N PRO A 43 8.07 0.24 -3.83
CA PRO A 43 6.61 0.42 -3.78
C PRO A 43 5.95 -0.18 -2.55
N GLY A 44 6.48 -1.32 -2.06
CA GLY A 44 5.97 -1.97 -0.86
C GLY A 44 6.04 -1.10 0.40
N ASN A 45 7.06 -0.26 0.53
CA ASN A 45 7.20 0.66 1.65
C ASN A 45 6.11 1.73 1.63
N ASN A 46 5.78 2.27 0.47
CA ASN A 46 4.69 3.23 0.30
C ASN A 46 3.34 2.60 0.63
N THR A 47 3.10 1.38 0.17
CA THR A 47 1.88 0.62 0.45
C THR A 47 1.72 0.33 1.94
N GLN A 48 2.78 -0.06 2.62
CA GLN A 48 2.77 -0.30 4.07
C GLN A 48 2.48 0.98 4.84
N ALA A 49 3.05 2.11 4.43
CA ALA A 49 2.78 3.40 5.07
C ALA A 49 1.29 3.79 4.93
N ALA A 50 0.70 3.63 3.77
CA ALA A 50 -0.73 3.87 3.55
C ALA A 50 -1.60 2.89 4.35
N ALA A 51 -1.16 1.65 4.53
CA ALA A 51 -1.87 0.62 5.28
C ALA A 51 -1.98 0.93 6.79
N ARG A 52 -1.25 1.91 7.31
CA ARG A 52 -1.42 2.38 8.69
C ARG A 52 -2.80 3.00 8.92
N CYS A 53 -3.39 3.58 7.89
CA CYS A 53 -4.74 4.12 7.91
C CYS A 53 -5.77 3.08 7.44
N HIS A 54 -5.41 2.24 6.46
CA HIS A 54 -6.28 1.20 5.90
C HIS A 54 -6.12 -0.12 6.66
N ARG A 55 -6.72 -0.19 7.83
CA ARG A 55 -6.66 -1.33 8.76
C ARG A 55 -8.03 -1.65 9.35
N ILE A 56 -8.12 -2.76 10.07
CA ILE A 56 -9.29 -3.10 10.90
C ILE A 56 -9.58 -1.94 11.84
N GLY A 57 -10.82 -1.46 11.85
CA GLY A 57 -11.25 -0.26 12.58
C GLY A 57 -11.40 0.97 11.69
N GLN A 58 -10.96 0.93 10.45
CA GLN A 58 -11.22 1.99 9.48
C GLN A 58 -12.64 1.87 8.93
N THR A 59 -13.43 2.94 9.10
CA THR A 59 -14.82 2.99 8.66
C THR A 59 -15.05 3.76 7.37
N ARG A 60 -13.99 4.38 6.82
CA ARG A 60 -14.06 5.22 5.64
C ARG A 60 -13.08 4.73 4.56
N PRO A 61 -13.38 4.99 3.27
CA PRO A 61 -12.41 4.76 2.20
C PRO A 61 -11.14 5.60 2.44
N VAL A 62 -9.98 4.98 2.30
CA VAL A 62 -8.70 5.68 2.42
C VAL A 62 -8.30 6.24 1.06
N THR A 63 -8.11 7.54 1.00
CA THR A 63 -7.63 8.24 -0.20
C THR A 63 -6.14 8.51 -0.06
N VAL A 64 -5.36 8.06 -1.02
CA VAL A 64 -3.90 8.28 -1.07
C VAL A 64 -3.59 9.26 -2.18
N ARG A 65 -2.88 10.33 -1.86
CA ARG A 65 -2.44 11.33 -2.82
C ARG A 65 -0.92 11.45 -2.78
N ASN A 66 -0.34 11.66 -3.94
CA ASN A 66 1.10 11.87 -4.09
C ASN A 66 1.35 13.29 -4.59
N VAL A 67 2.26 14.00 -3.93
CA VAL A 67 2.72 15.32 -4.39
C VAL A 67 3.95 15.10 -5.26
N MET A 68 3.91 15.64 -6.47
CA MET A 68 5.03 15.59 -7.40
C MET A 68 5.26 16.97 -8.00
N LEU A 69 6.52 17.37 -8.11
CA LEU A 69 6.90 18.57 -8.84
C LEU A 69 7.03 18.22 -10.32
N GLU A 70 6.34 18.96 -11.16
CA GLU A 70 6.37 18.74 -12.61
C GLU A 70 7.79 18.87 -13.18
N ASN A 71 8.15 17.99 -14.11
CA ASN A 71 9.48 17.92 -14.73
C ASN A 71 10.65 17.77 -13.75
N SER A 72 10.41 17.13 -12.62
CA SER A 72 11.41 16.93 -11.58
C SER A 72 11.79 15.45 -11.43
N ILE A 73 12.80 15.20 -10.61
CA ILE A 73 13.20 13.85 -10.18
C ILE A 73 12.00 13.12 -9.53
N ASP A 74 11.18 13.82 -8.75
CA ASP A 74 10.01 13.22 -8.08
C ASP A 74 9.01 12.66 -9.07
N GLN A 75 8.76 13.36 -10.18
CA GLN A 75 7.90 12.88 -11.25
C GLN A 75 8.48 11.63 -11.90
N HIS A 76 9.77 11.61 -12.16
CA HIS A 76 10.47 10.47 -12.74
C HIS A 76 10.41 9.25 -11.82
N ILE A 77 10.63 9.43 -10.52
CA ILE A 77 10.49 8.39 -9.50
C ILE A 77 9.06 7.85 -9.48
N GLY A 78 8.06 8.73 -9.52
CA GLY A 78 6.65 8.36 -9.56
C GLY A 78 6.32 7.46 -10.76
N GLN A 79 6.85 7.76 -11.92
CA GLN A 79 6.68 6.95 -13.13
C GLN A 79 7.33 5.57 -12.97
N ILE A 80 8.54 5.51 -12.43
CA ILE A 80 9.25 4.25 -12.17
C ILE A 80 8.46 3.40 -11.17
N LEU A 81 7.96 3.98 -10.09
CA LEU A 81 7.18 3.28 -9.07
C LEU A 81 5.87 2.73 -9.64
N SER A 82 5.16 3.49 -10.45
CA SER A 82 3.95 3.04 -11.13
C SER A 82 4.23 1.85 -12.03
N ARG A 83 5.32 1.89 -12.80
CA ARG A 83 5.73 0.78 -13.66
C ARG A 83 6.06 -0.46 -12.85
N LYS A 84 6.86 -0.34 -11.78
CA LYS A 84 7.21 -1.46 -10.89
C LYS A 84 5.96 -2.09 -10.27
N THR A 85 5.02 -1.29 -9.83
CA THR A 85 3.77 -1.78 -9.24
C THR A 85 2.95 -2.56 -10.27
N THR A 86 2.86 -2.07 -11.49
CA THR A 86 2.17 -2.75 -12.59
C THR A 86 2.84 -4.08 -12.95
N GLU A 87 4.18 -4.10 -13.06
CA GLU A 87 4.94 -5.32 -13.34
C GLU A 87 4.73 -6.38 -12.26
N LEU A 88 4.75 -6.00 -10.98
CA LEU A 88 4.50 -6.89 -9.87
C LEU A 88 3.07 -7.45 -9.91
N ALA A 89 2.08 -6.64 -10.23
CA ALA A 89 0.68 -7.08 -10.35
C ALA A 89 0.52 -8.12 -11.45
N VAL A 90 1.13 -7.91 -12.61
CA VAL A 90 1.12 -8.86 -13.74
C VAL A 90 1.79 -10.19 -13.36
N LEU A 91 2.94 -10.13 -12.68
CA LEU A 91 3.63 -11.35 -12.21
C LEU A 91 2.77 -12.12 -11.20
N MET A 92 2.14 -11.44 -10.26
CA MET A 92 1.28 -12.08 -9.26
C MET A 92 0.05 -12.75 -9.88
N GLU A 93 -0.57 -12.15 -10.88
CA GLU A 93 -1.65 -12.76 -11.63
C GLU A 93 -1.19 -13.99 -12.39
N GLY A 94 -0.06 -13.93 -13.08
CA GLY A 94 0.53 -15.09 -13.77
C GLY A 94 0.80 -16.26 -12.84
N VAL A 95 1.29 -16.02 -11.63
CA VAL A 95 1.48 -17.05 -10.61
C VAL A 95 0.15 -17.67 -10.17
N LYS A 96 -0.88 -16.85 -9.96
CA LYS A 96 -2.23 -17.33 -9.59
C LYS A 96 -2.83 -18.21 -10.68
N GLU A 97 -2.70 -17.83 -11.93
CA GLU A 97 -3.18 -18.63 -13.07
C GLU A 97 -2.48 -19.98 -13.18
N LYS A 98 -1.16 -19.99 -13.03
CA LYS A 98 -0.39 -21.24 -13.02
C LYS A 98 -0.81 -22.17 -11.89
N LYS A 99 -1.03 -21.66 -10.69
CA LYS A 99 -1.53 -22.45 -9.57
C LYS A 99 -2.92 -23.02 -9.82
N LYS A 100 -3.81 -22.24 -10.42
CA LYS A 100 -5.16 -22.65 -10.78
C LYS A 100 -5.13 -23.80 -11.81
N LEU A 101 -4.34 -23.66 -12.87
CA LEU A 101 -4.16 -24.70 -13.89
C LEU A 101 -3.59 -25.99 -13.30
N SER A 102 -2.60 -25.89 -12.43
CA SER A 102 -2.02 -27.06 -11.75
C SER A 102 -3.05 -27.79 -10.89
N ARG A 103 -3.89 -27.05 -10.18
CA ARG A 103 -4.99 -27.62 -9.39
C ARG A 103 -6.02 -28.35 -10.26
N LEU A 104 -6.46 -27.72 -11.34
CA LEU A 104 -7.42 -28.31 -12.28
C LEU A 104 -6.90 -29.59 -12.92
N LYS A 105 -5.62 -29.63 -13.29
CA LYS A 105 -4.97 -30.83 -13.81
C LYS A 105 -4.98 -31.97 -12.80
N LYS A 106 -4.68 -31.70 -11.54
CA LYS A 106 -4.72 -32.69 -10.46
C LYS A 106 -6.13 -33.24 -10.24
N GLU A 107 -7.14 -32.39 -10.23
CA GLU A 107 -8.53 -32.77 -10.06
C GLU A 107 -8.99 -33.67 -11.23
N THR A 108 -8.64 -33.35 -12.46
CA THR A 108 -8.95 -34.13 -13.64
C THR A 108 -8.31 -35.53 -13.58
N ILE A 109 -7.05 -35.60 -13.15
CA ILE A 109 -6.35 -36.89 -12.97
C ILE A 109 -7.05 -37.74 -11.92
N ASN A 110 -7.45 -37.15 -10.80
CA ASN A 110 -8.15 -37.85 -9.72
C ASN A 110 -9.51 -38.37 -10.15
N GLU A 111 -10.25 -37.67 -11.01
CA GLU A 111 -11.52 -38.11 -11.56
C GLU A 111 -11.35 -39.30 -12.52
N LEU A 112 -10.20 -39.38 -13.20
CA LEU A 112 -9.91 -40.49 -14.14
C LEU A 112 -9.42 -41.75 -13.44
N LEU A 113 -9.00 -41.66 -12.22
CA LEU A 113 -8.55 -42.78 -11.39
C LEU A 113 -9.69 -43.36 -10.57
#